data_449f44aa1417a82a937623d132608128
#
_entry.id   449f44aa1417a82a937623d132608128
#
_cell.length_a   1.000
_cell.length_b   1.000
_cell.length_c   1.000
_cell.angle_alpha   90.00
_cell.angle_beta   90.00
_cell.angle_gamma   90.00
#
_symmetry.space_group_name_H-M   'P 1'
#
loop_
_entity.id
_entity.type
_entity.pdbx_description
1 polymer ?
#
loop_
_entity_poly.entity_id
_entity_poly.type
_entity_poly.pdbx_seq_one_letter_code
_entity_poly.pdbx_strand_id
1 'polypeptide(L)'
;MKRSALIIIAALIVIAGAGRAFAHHSFTAAYESGKRVEIEGVVKEFIWRNPHSFVRIEVIKDGKPEVWNLEWGSSTQLSAAKYPVTRTTLKFGDRIMAAGEPGRDPEAHRIRIFSIKRPVDGWEWQGVVE
;
A
#
# COMPACT_ATOMS: atom_id res chain seq x y z
N MET A 1 -32.93 6.28 32.32
CA MET A 1 -32.61 6.89 31.03
C MET A 1 -31.17 7.39 30.96
N LYS A 2 -30.63 8.16 31.88
CA LYS A 2 -29.22 8.68 31.83
C LYS A 2 -28.16 7.59 31.89
N ARG A 3 -28.36 6.51 32.68
CA ARG A 3 -27.38 5.38 32.78
C ARG A 3 -27.32 4.54 31.51
N SER A 4 -28.45 4.33 30.83
CA SER A 4 -28.51 3.58 29.59
C SER A 4 -27.83 4.33 28.44
N ALA A 5 -27.97 5.65 28.37
CA ALA A 5 -27.29 6.50 27.39
C ALA A 5 -25.76 6.48 27.56
N LEU A 6 -25.27 6.52 28.81
CA LEU A 6 -23.83 6.43 29.12
C LEU A 6 -23.23 5.08 28.71
N ILE A 7 -23.97 3.98 28.92
CA ILE A 7 -23.49 2.64 28.50
C ILE A 7 -23.42 2.53 26.98
N ILE A 8 -24.38 3.09 26.25
CA ILE A 8 -24.39 3.08 24.78
C ILE A 8 -23.21 3.90 24.24
N ILE A 9 -22.96 5.09 24.80
CA ILE A 9 -21.82 5.94 24.39
C ILE A 9 -20.49 5.22 24.66
N ALA A 10 -20.32 4.59 25.81
CA ALA A 10 -19.13 3.84 26.16
C ALA A 10 -18.90 2.67 25.18
N ALA A 11 -19.96 1.92 24.83
CA ALA A 11 -19.89 0.82 23.87
C ALA A 11 -19.49 1.31 22.46
N LEU A 12 -20.01 2.44 22.00
CA LEU A 12 -19.67 3.03 20.71
C LEU A 12 -18.20 3.49 20.65
N ILE A 13 -17.65 4.02 21.74
CA ILE A 13 -16.24 4.43 21.82
C ILE A 13 -15.32 3.20 21.74
N VAL A 14 -15.67 2.10 22.43
CA VAL A 14 -14.89 0.85 22.39
C VAL A 14 -14.88 0.24 20.99
N ILE A 15 -16.02 0.24 20.29
CA ILE A 15 -16.13 -0.28 18.93
C ILE A 15 -15.33 0.58 17.94
N ALA A 16 -15.36 1.91 18.08
CA ALA A 16 -14.60 2.83 17.23
C ALA A 16 -13.08 2.71 17.45
N GLY A 17 -12.65 2.40 18.68
CA GLY A 17 -11.23 2.17 19.01
C GLY A 17 -10.69 0.83 18.50
N ALA A 18 -11.51 -0.23 18.53
CA ALA A 18 -11.13 -1.55 18.08
C ALA A 18 -10.81 -1.62 16.57
N GLY A 19 -11.55 -0.88 15.74
CA GLY A 19 -11.35 -0.88 14.29
C GLY A 19 -9.96 -0.40 13.84
N ARG A 20 -9.34 0.54 14.56
CA ARG A 20 -7.99 1.03 14.26
C ARG A 20 -6.88 0.05 14.66
N ALA A 21 -7.06 -0.69 15.76
CA ALA A 21 -6.10 -1.67 16.22
C ALA A 21 -5.97 -2.85 15.24
N PHE A 22 -7.07 -3.29 14.61
CA PHE A 22 -7.04 -4.38 13.62
C PHE A 22 -6.31 -4.01 12.34
N ALA A 23 -6.36 -2.75 11.87
CA ALA A 23 -5.66 -2.33 10.66
C ALA A 23 -4.13 -2.36 10.84
N HIS A 24 -3.60 -1.91 11.97
CA HIS A 24 -2.17 -1.96 12.27
C HIS A 24 -1.64 -3.39 12.39
N HIS A 25 -2.40 -4.29 12.97
CA HIS A 25 -2.00 -5.70 13.10
C HIS A 25 -1.98 -6.44 11.75
N SER A 26 -2.73 -6.01 10.75
CA SER A 26 -2.79 -6.70 9.45
C SER A 26 -1.49 -6.53 8.64
N PHE A 27 -0.86 -5.35 8.65
CA PHE A 27 0.39 -5.12 7.94
C PHE A 27 1.57 -5.88 8.55
N THR A 28 1.73 -5.84 9.87
CA THR A 28 2.80 -6.57 10.55
C THR A 28 2.63 -8.09 10.44
N ALA A 29 1.41 -8.59 10.26
CA ALA A 29 1.14 -9.99 9.97
C ALA A 29 1.52 -10.39 8.54
N ALA A 30 1.36 -9.49 7.57
CA ALA A 30 1.56 -9.76 6.15
C ALA A 30 2.96 -9.38 5.63
N TYR A 31 3.62 -8.40 6.26
CA TYR A 31 4.90 -7.83 5.84
C TYR A 31 5.97 -7.92 6.92
N GLU A 32 7.23 -7.94 6.51
CA GLU A 32 8.39 -7.95 7.40
C GLU A 32 8.77 -6.52 7.78
N SER A 33 8.18 -6.01 8.86
CA SER A 33 8.46 -4.67 9.36
C SER A 33 9.94 -4.43 9.62
N GLY A 34 10.44 -3.29 9.17
CA GLY A 34 11.83 -2.88 9.32
C GLY A 34 12.78 -3.46 8.27
N LYS A 35 12.34 -4.38 7.41
CA LYS A 35 13.08 -4.77 6.21
C LYS A 35 12.74 -3.84 5.06
N ARG A 36 13.74 -3.58 4.21
CA ARG A 36 13.57 -2.79 2.99
C ARG A 36 14.11 -3.57 1.80
N VAL A 37 13.30 -3.67 0.78
CA VAL A 37 13.69 -4.19 -0.53
C VAL A 37 13.40 -3.16 -1.60
N GLU A 38 14.17 -3.21 -2.69
CA GLU A 38 13.93 -2.42 -3.89
C GLU A 38 13.68 -3.36 -5.06
N ILE A 39 12.74 -2.97 -5.91
CA ILE A 39 12.36 -3.75 -7.08
C ILE A 39 12.10 -2.82 -8.25
N GLU A 40 12.55 -3.21 -9.43
CA GLU A 40 12.30 -2.51 -10.68
C GLU A 40 11.45 -3.38 -11.60
N GLY A 41 10.46 -2.76 -12.25
CA GLY A 41 9.62 -3.47 -13.18
C GLY A 41 8.74 -2.54 -14.02
N VAL A 42 7.94 -3.17 -14.87
CA VAL A 42 7.02 -2.49 -15.78
C VAL A 42 5.59 -2.63 -15.27
N VAL A 43 4.89 -1.52 -15.13
CA VAL A 43 3.50 -1.49 -14.68
C VAL A 43 2.61 -2.24 -15.66
N LYS A 44 1.89 -3.23 -15.17
CA LYS A 44 0.86 -3.99 -15.90
C LYS A 44 -0.54 -3.53 -15.54
N GLU A 45 -0.74 -3.07 -14.29
CA GLU A 45 -2.03 -2.62 -13.81
C GLU A 45 -1.87 -1.70 -12.61
N PHE A 46 -2.66 -0.62 -12.54
CA PHE A 46 -2.81 0.21 -11.36
C PHE A 46 -4.25 0.13 -10.86
N ILE A 47 -4.45 -0.58 -9.75
CA ILE A 47 -5.75 -0.80 -9.11
C ILE A 47 -5.98 0.31 -8.09
N TRP A 48 -6.73 1.33 -8.51
CA TRP A 48 -7.04 2.52 -7.72
C TRP A 48 -8.33 2.32 -6.92
N ARG A 49 -8.21 2.06 -5.62
CA ARG A 49 -9.37 1.77 -4.76
C ARG A 49 -9.12 2.01 -3.28
N ASN A 50 -10.19 1.92 -2.47
CA ASN A 50 -10.17 1.77 -1.02
C ASN A 50 -10.43 0.30 -0.64
N PRO A 51 -9.94 -0.20 0.50
CA PRO A 51 -9.07 0.46 1.46
C PRO A 51 -7.60 0.56 1.03
N HIS A 52 -7.14 -0.25 0.08
CA HIS A 52 -5.77 -0.24 -0.43
C HIS A 52 -5.75 -0.28 -1.94
N SER A 53 -4.92 0.58 -2.55
CA SER A 53 -4.56 0.52 -3.96
C SER A 53 -3.42 -0.47 -4.18
N PHE A 54 -3.29 -0.99 -5.40
CA PHE A 54 -2.23 -1.93 -5.76
C PHE A 54 -1.62 -1.55 -7.11
N VAL A 55 -0.31 -1.70 -7.21
CA VAL A 55 0.39 -1.64 -8.50
C VAL A 55 0.92 -3.03 -8.82
N ARG A 56 0.46 -3.62 -9.92
CA ARG A 56 1.02 -4.85 -10.45
C ARG A 56 2.12 -4.52 -11.43
N ILE A 57 3.31 -5.05 -11.19
CA ILE A 57 4.45 -4.89 -12.09
C ILE A 57 4.98 -6.23 -12.57
N GLU A 58 5.54 -6.23 -13.75
CA GLU A 58 6.31 -7.35 -14.27
C GLU A 58 7.79 -7.08 -14.05
N VAL A 59 8.45 -8.00 -13.38
CA VAL A 59 9.88 -7.99 -13.09
C VAL A 59 10.55 -9.11 -13.86
N ILE A 60 11.69 -8.86 -14.46
CA ILE A 60 12.48 -9.92 -15.07
C ILE A 60 13.53 -10.40 -14.07
N LYS A 61 13.42 -11.64 -13.62
CA LYS A 61 14.36 -12.30 -12.73
C LYS A 61 14.90 -13.55 -13.39
N ASP A 62 16.22 -13.63 -13.50
CA ASP A 62 16.90 -14.75 -14.17
C ASP A 62 16.37 -15.04 -15.58
N GLY A 63 16.02 -13.98 -16.33
CA GLY A 63 15.45 -14.06 -17.67
C GLY A 63 13.97 -14.47 -17.73
N LYS A 64 13.29 -14.65 -16.61
CA LYS A 64 11.88 -15.02 -16.53
C LYS A 64 11.02 -13.88 -15.98
N PRO A 65 9.83 -13.66 -16.53
CA PRO A 65 8.90 -12.68 -15.99
C PRO A 65 8.24 -13.19 -14.72
N GLU A 66 8.24 -12.36 -13.69
CA GLU A 66 7.49 -12.55 -12.45
C GLU A 66 6.53 -11.37 -12.26
N VAL A 67 5.31 -11.63 -11.81
CA VAL A 67 4.35 -10.58 -11.45
C VAL A 67 4.45 -10.30 -9.95
N TRP A 68 4.69 -9.03 -9.62
CA TRP A 68 4.73 -8.55 -8.26
C TRP A 68 3.55 -7.64 -7.95
N ASN A 69 2.99 -7.80 -6.75
CA ASN A 69 1.89 -6.98 -6.24
C ASN A 69 2.46 -5.98 -5.22
N LEU A 70 2.41 -4.70 -5.57
CA LEU A 70 2.85 -3.62 -4.71
C LEU A 70 1.64 -3.02 -4.01
N GLU A 71 1.50 -3.24 -2.70
CA GLU A 71 0.41 -2.69 -1.89
C GLU A 71 0.71 -1.25 -1.50
N TRP A 72 -0.27 -0.39 -1.71
CA TRP A 72 -0.17 1.06 -1.46
C TRP A 72 -1.33 1.52 -0.59
N GLY A 73 -1.36 2.81 -0.27
CA GLY A 73 -2.45 3.41 0.50
C GLY A 73 -3.79 3.40 -0.23
N SER A 74 -4.82 3.75 0.52
CA SER A 74 -6.15 3.96 -0.06
C SER A 74 -6.13 5.09 -1.08
N SER A 75 -7.04 5.05 -2.04
CA SER A 75 -7.20 6.15 -3.01
C SER A 75 -7.43 7.50 -2.32
N THR A 76 -8.12 7.50 -1.18
CA THR A 76 -8.35 8.70 -0.36
C THR A 76 -7.06 9.24 0.25
N GLN A 77 -6.24 8.39 0.87
CA GLN A 77 -4.94 8.78 1.44
C GLN A 77 -3.97 9.30 0.38
N LEU A 78 -3.88 8.61 -0.74
CA LEU A 78 -2.98 8.96 -1.83
C LEU A 78 -3.37 10.26 -2.52
N SER A 79 -4.67 10.55 -2.66
CA SER A 79 -5.16 11.84 -3.19
C SER A 79 -4.88 13.01 -2.26
N ALA A 80 -4.87 12.79 -0.94
CA ALA A 80 -4.64 13.81 0.07
C ALA A 80 -3.16 14.00 0.43
N ALA A 81 -2.25 13.20 -0.13
CA ALA A 81 -0.82 13.29 0.15
C ALA A 81 -0.22 14.63 -0.32
N LYS A 82 0.91 15.01 0.25
CA LYS A 82 1.65 16.22 -0.16
C LYS A 82 1.96 16.24 -1.67
N TYR A 83 2.20 15.07 -2.24
CA TYR A 83 2.34 14.85 -3.68
C TYR A 83 1.19 13.94 -4.12
N PRO A 84 0.05 14.52 -4.54
CA PRO A 84 -1.15 13.75 -4.82
C PRO A 84 -0.94 12.72 -5.92
N VAL A 85 -1.40 11.51 -5.64
CA VAL A 85 -1.50 10.43 -6.63
C VAL A 85 -2.94 10.37 -7.11
N THR A 86 -3.12 10.14 -8.38
CA THR A 86 -4.43 9.99 -9.01
C THR A 86 -4.53 8.66 -9.74
N ARG A 87 -5.71 8.27 -10.14
CA ARG A 87 -5.96 7.06 -10.95
C ARG A 87 -5.08 6.96 -12.22
N THR A 88 -4.63 8.09 -12.75
CA THR A 88 -3.86 8.18 -14.00
C THR A 88 -2.37 8.44 -13.78
N THR A 89 -1.91 8.48 -12.53
CA THR A 89 -0.50 8.74 -12.19
C THR A 89 0.43 7.65 -12.73
N LEU A 90 0.04 6.38 -12.59
CA LEU A 90 0.75 5.24 -13.16
C LEU A 90 -0.08 4.61 -14.27
N LYS A 91 0.58 4.25 -15.36
CA LYS A 91 -0.05 3.69 -16.56
C LYS A 91 0.61 2.38 -16.95
N PHE A 92 -0.13 1.55 -17.66
CA PHE A 92 0.43 0.37 -18.31
C PHE A 92 1.67 0.75 -19.13
N GLY A 93 2.75 0.01 -18.94
CA GLY A 93 4.02 0.23 -19.63
C GLY A 93 5.00 1.17 -18.93
N ASP A 94 4.58 1.88 -17.86
CA ASP A 94 5.51 2.70 -17.08
C ASP A 94 6.58 1.81 -16.44
N ARG A 95 7.85 2.15 -16.62
CA ARG A 95 8.96 1.54 -15.86
C ARG A 95 9.09 2.28 -14.55
N ILE A 96 9.06 1.55 -13.45
CA ILE A 96 9.16 2.11 -12.10
C ILE A 96 10.16 1.35 -11.24
N MET A 97 10.74 2.07 -10.27
CA MET A 97 11.49 1.52 -9.16
C MET A 97 10.66 1.73 -7.90
N ALA A 98 10.39 0.67 -7.17
CA ALA A 98 9.63 0.72 -5.91
C ALA A 98 10.47 0.19 -4.76
N ALA A 99 10.32 0.80 -3.59
CA ALA A 99 10.93 0.30 -2.37
C ALA A 99 9.89 0.20 -1.26
N GLY A 100 10.06 -0.81 -0.40
CA GLY A 100 9.12 -1.06 0.68
C GLY A 100 9.46 -2.29 1.50
N GLU A 101 8.54 -2.68 2.37
CA GLU A 101 8.64 -3.90 3.17
C GLU A 101 8.20 -5.11 2.34
N PRO A 102 9.01 -6.19 2.31
CA PRO A 102 8.63 -7.41 1.61
C PRO A 102 7.53 -8.16 2.36
N GLY A 103 6.73 -8.91 1.63
CA GLY A 103 5.82 -9.89 2.21
C GLY A 103 6.58 -10.97 2.98
N ARG A 104 5.98 -11.48 4.07
CA ARG A 104 6.56 -12.58 4.87
C ARG A 104 6.66 -13.88 4.08
N ASP A 105 5.75 -14.09 3.14
CA ASP A 105 5.81 -15.18 2.19
C ASP A 105 6.54 -14.72 0.92
N PRO A 106 7.77 -15.18 0.65
CA PRO A 106 8.53 -14.80 -0.52
C PRO A 106 7.84 -15.18 -1.84
N GLU A 107 7.09 -16.28 -1.85
CA GLU A 107 6.39 -16.77 -3.04
C GLU A 107 5.17 -15.90 -3.41
N ALA A 108 4.70 -15.08 -2.47
CA ALA A 108 3.59 -14.17 -2.73
C ALA A 108 3.98 -12.97 -3.60
N HIS A 109 5.28 -12.73 -3.83
CA HIS A 109 5.82 -11.64 -4.64
C HIS A 109 5.12 -10.30 -4.34
N ARG A 110 5.17 -9.84 -3.09
CA ARG A 110 4.50 -8.61 -2.65
C ARG A 110 5.42 -7.68 -1.87
N ILE A 111 5.15 -6.39 -1.99
CA ILE A 111 5.82 -5.33 -1.24
C ILE A 111 4.75 -4.35 -0.73
N ARG A 112 4.90 -3.85 0.50
CA ARG A 112 4.20 -2.66 0.99
C ARG A 112 5.05 -1.44 0.63
N ILE A 113 4.54 -0.54 -0.20
CA ILE A 113 5.29 0.57 -0.80
C ILE A 113 5.58 1.66 0.22
N PHE A 114 6.83 2.14 0.25
CA PHE A 114 7.25 3.38 0.91
C PHE A 114 7.74 4.42 -0.09
N SER A 115 8.20 4.01 -1.26
CA SER A 115 8.56 4.94 -2.33
C SER A 115 8.38 4.31 -3.70
N ILE A 116 8.04 5.15 -4.66
CA ILE A 116 8.03 4.82 -6.09
C ILE A 116 8.74 5.94 -6.84
N LYS A 117 9.54 5.57 -7.85
CA LYS A 117 10.16 6.48 -8.81
C LYS A 117 9.83 6.02 -10.23
N ARG A 118 9.58 6.96 -11.12
CA ARG A 118 9.48 6.74 -12.56
C ARG A 118 10.60 7.51 -13.24
N PRO A 119 11.71 6.82 -13.60
CA PRO A 119 12.93 7.49 -14.07
C PRO A 119 12.76 8.32 -15.34
N VAL A 120 11.85 7.94 -16.23
CA VAL A 120 11.67 8.57 -17.54
C VAL A 120 11.31 10.07 -17.46
N ASP A 121 10.61 10.48 -16.40
CA ASP A 121 10.17 11.87 -16.19
C ASP A 121 10.58 12.44 -14.81
N GLY A 122 11.29 11.64 -14.01
CA GLY A 122 11.72 12.03 -12.66
C GLY A 122 10.61 12.09 -11.62
N TRP A 123 9.40 11.62 -11.94
CA TRP A 123 8.32 11.57 -10.96
C TRP A 123 8.67 10.63 -9.81
N GLU A 124 8.43 11.08 -8.58
CA GLU A 124 8.61 10.26 -7.38
C GLU A 124 7.53 10.53 -6.33
N TRP A 125 7.27 9.51 -5.55
CA TRP A 125 6.43 9.57 -4.38
C TRP A 125 7.13 8.87 -3.20
N GLN A 126 7.03 9.45 -2.01
CA GLN A 126 7.51 8.87 -0.76
C GLN A 126 6.49 9.12 0.34
N GLY A 127 6.30 8.13 1.20
CA GLY A 127 5.42 8.25 2.34
C GLY A 127 5.18 6.92 3.06
N VAL A 128 4.54 7.01 4.21
CA VAL A 128 3.98 5.85 4.91
C VAL A 128 2.47 5.96 4.81
N VAL A 129 1.84 4.89 4.38
CA VAL A 129 0.38 4.74 4.31
C VAL A 129 -0.06 3.66 5.28
N GLU A 130 -1.12 3.95 6.03
CA GLU A 130 -1.69 3.08 7.06
C GLU A 130 -2.99 2.44 6.59
#